data_dc62c0eb5ac76690fb72187851930461
#
_entry.id   dc62c0eb5ac76690fb72187851930461
#
_cell.length_a   1.000
_cell.length_b   1.000
_cell.length_c   1.000
_cell.angle_alpha   90.00
_cell.angle_beta   90.00
_cell.angle_gamma   90.00
#
_symmetry.space_group_name_H-M   'P 1'
#
loop_
_entity.id
_entity.type
_entity.pdbx_description
1 polymer ?
#
loop_
_entity_poly.entity_id
_entity_poly.type
_entity_poly.pdbx_seq_one_letter_code
_entity_poly.pdbx_strand_id
1 'polypeptide(L)'
;MVITKRRYPMNRTFLTNASIAALLMVAGCAEQNSSKVEITLPNKNPFPSTYTIPKNTPFAILNANVLTGDGLELTNTDIVISQGKISAMGNDLEIQTETQSIDAKGKWITPGLIDVHSHMGVYPAPSTSNHSDGNEMTSPVTAEVWAEHSVWPEDPQFEKALAGGVTTVQILPGSGNLIGGRGVTLKNIPSITVQGMKFPGAPYSLKMACGENPKRVYGSRNTLPSTRMGNMAGYRKAWIQATEYKKSWDEYISDSAERSLSNTPTRNLRLETLAGVLEGDIRIHNHCYKVDEMAQMIDMSKEFGYEIAAFHHAVEGYKAASMLAKEGICGVMWADWWGFKQEAYDMVRENIALVDYAKACAVIHSDDPIQIQRLNQEIAKAMSAGNRMGLDISPAKAIRWGTYNAAKSLGLEDQIGSLAVGKNADIVLWTEHPLSVYSHANKVWIDGDLRFDRENKSIQPTSDFNLGIIKAGAVRP
;
A
#
# COMPACT_ATOMS: atom_id res chain seq x y z
N MET A 1 -45.62 35.60 -12.04
CA MET A 1 -45.92 35.48 -13.47
C MET A 1 -46.35 34.05 -13.72
N VAL A 2 -47.59 33.92 -13.89
CA VAL A 2 -48.61 32.98 -14.36
C VAL A 2 -48.13 31.58 -14.77
N ILE A 3 -48.71 30.61 -14.06
CA ILE A 3 -48.73 29.16 -14.27
C ILE A 3 -49.79 28.87 -15.36
N THR A 4 -49.46 27.98 -16.31
CA THR A 4 -50.49 27.30 -17.11
C THR A 4 -50.31 25.79 -17.09
N LYS A 5 -51.31 25.14 -16.51
CA LYS A 5 -51.60 23.69 -16.60
C LYS A 5 -52.21 23.39 -17.95
N ARG A 6 -51.71 22.31 -18.61
CA ARG A 6 -52.50 21.65 -19.70
C ARG A 6 -52.92 20.27 -19.30
N ARG A 7 -54.23 20.05 -19.30
CA ARG A 7 -54.94 18.75 -19.25
C ARG A 7 -55.09 18.22 -20.68
N TYR A 8 -55.01 16.91 -20.86
CA TYR A 8 -55.55 16.22 -22.03
C TYR A 8 -56.54 15.16 -21.61
N PRO A 9 -57.60 14.91 -22.44
CA PRO A 9 -58.79 14.20 -22.01
C PRO A 9 -58.76 12.68 -22.33
N MET A 10 -59.51 11.93 -21.53
CA MET A 10 -59.87 10.55 -21.72
C MET A 10 -60.84 10.37 -22.87
N ASN A 11 -60.67 9.34 -23.67
CA ASN A 11 -61.72 8.80 -24.52
C ASN A 11 -61.96 7.33 -24.17
N ARG A 12 -63.20 7.06 -23.80
CA ARG A 12 -63.81 5.72 -23.65
C ARG A 12 -64.42 5.31 -25.00
N THR A 13 -64.23 4.04 -25.39
CA THR A 13 -65.21 3.36 -26.24
C THR A 13 -65.29 1.89 -25.82
N PHE A 14 -66.49 1.50 -25.45
CA PHE A 14 -66.99 0.14 -25.23
C PHE A 14 -67.10 -0.58 -26.57
N LEU A 15 -66.84 -1.88 -26.59
CA LEU A 15 -67.63 -2.86 -27.35
C LEU A 15 -67.44 -4.26 -26.80
N THR A 16 -68.54 -4.83 -26.42
CA THR A 16 -68.81 -6.21 -25.97
C THR A 16 -68.70 -7.20 -27.14
N ASN A 17 -68.18 -8.41 -26.88
CA ASN A 17 -68.72 -9.65 -27.48
C ASN A 17 -68.34 -10.87 -26.62
N ALA A 18 -69.36 -11.56 -26.19
CA ALA A 18 -69.31 -12.83 -25.48
C ALA A 18 -69.15 -13.97 -26.49
N SER A 19 -68.28 -14.94 -26.17
CA SER A 19 -68.40 -16.29 -26.74
C SER A 19 -67.90 -17.30 -25.73
N ILE A 20 -68.79 -18.23 -25.39
CA ILE A 20 -68.61 -19.41 -24.55
C ILE A 20 -67.83 -20.48 -25.31
N ALA A 21 -66.79 -21.03 -24.68
CA ALA A 21 -66.30 -22.37 -25.11
C ALA A 21 -65.55 -23.05 -23.95
N ALA A 22 -66.14 -24.07 -23.47
CA ALA A 22 -65.67 -25.36 -22.95
C ALA A 22 -64.41 -25.45 -22.06
N LEU A 23 -64.67 -25.87 -20.79
CA LEU A 23 -63.73 -26.46 -19.85
C LEU A 23 -63.05 -27.70 -20.44
N LEU A 24 -61.72 -27.68 -20.46
CA LEU A 24 -60.88 -28.87 -20.39
C LEU A 24 -59.87 -28.65 -19.27
N MET A 25 -60.09 -29.32 -18.13
CA MET A 25 -59.11 -29.41 -17.05
C MET A 25 -57.94 -30.25 -17.54
N VAL A 26 -56.82 -29.65 -17.80
CA VAL A 26 -55.53 -30.30 -17.83
C VAL A 26 -54.84 -29.92 -16.51
N ALA A 27 -54.75 -30.87 -15.60
CA ALA A 27 -53.89 -30.79 -14.44
C ALA A 27 -52.43 -30.83 -14.93
N GLY A 28 -51.90 -29.66 -15.29
CA GLY A 28 -50.47 -29.47 -15.49
C GLY A 28 -49.83 -29.23 -14.11
N CYS A 29 -49.03 -30.19 -13.65
CA CYS A 29 -48.04 -29.91 -12.59
C CYS A 29 -47.19 -28.74 -13.06
N ALA A 30 -47.43 -27.57 -12.54
CA ALA A 30 -46.49 -26.46 -12.60
C ALA A 30 -45.28 -26.88 -11.77
N GLU A 31 -44.24 -27.39 -12.41
CA GLU A 31 -42.91 -27.32 -11.82
C GLU A 31 -42.66 -25.85 -11.52
N GLN A 32 -42.73 -25.50 -10.23
CA GLN A 32 -42.18 -24.24 -9.73
C GLN A 32 -40.67 -24.31 -10.04
N ASN A 33 -40.26 -23.74 -11.17
CA ASN A 33 -38.88 -23.33 -11.38
C ASN A 33 -38.59 -22.33 -10.26
N SER A 34 -38.15 -22.85 -9.13
CA SER A 34 -37.47 -22.02 -8.13
C SER A 34 -36.20 -21.51 -8.82
N SER A 35 -36.29 -20.33 -9.43
CA SER A 35 -35.10 -19.59 -9.82
C SER A 35 -34.27 -19.51 -8.57
N LYS A 36 -33.16 -20.30 -8.53
CA LYS A 36 -32.16 -20.17 -7.46
C LYS A 36 -31.69 -18.72 -7.51
N VAL A 37 -32.09 -17.96 -6.52
CA VAL A 37 -31.64 -16.59 -6.36
C VAL A 37 -30.14 -16.67 -6.14
N GLU A 38 -29.39 -16.19 -7.12
CA GLU A 38 -27.94 -16.13 -7.03
C GLU A 38 -27.57 -15.12 -5.94
N ILE A 39 -27.07 -15.63 -4.83
CA ILE A 39 -26.66 -14.81 -3.69
C ILE A 39 -25.27 -14.28 -3.97
N THR A 40 -25.18 -13.00 -4.22
CA THR A 40 -23.89 -12.32 -4.44
C THR A 40 -23.23 -12.00 -3.09
N LEU A 41 -22.12 -12.69 -2.80
CA LEU A 41 -21.27 -12.37 -1.64
C LEU A 41 -20.57 -11.02 -1.85
N PRO A 42 -20.20 -10.32 -0.76
CA PRO A 42 -19.41 -9.09 -0.87
C PRO A 42 -18.12 -9.32 -1.65
N ASN A 43 -17.88 -8.51 -2.68
CA ASN A 43 -16.64 -8.57 -3.45
C ASN A 43 -15.51 -7.96 -2.62
N LYS A 44 -14.51 -8.77 -2.25
CA LYS A 44 -13.36 -8.33 -1.45
C LYS A 44 -12.41 -7.38 -2.20
N ASN A 45 -12.40 -7.43 -3.54
CA ASN A 45 -11.60 -6.54 -4.40
C ASN A 45 -12.46 -5.95 -5.53
N PRO A 46 -13.36 -5.00 -5.24
CA PRO A 46 -14.26 -4.40 -6.22
C PRO A 46 -13.54 -3.46 -7.22
N PHE A 47 -12.31 -3.07 -6.92
CA PHE A 47 -11.47 -2.18 -7.74
C PHE A 47 -10.13 -2.85 -8.03
N PRO A 48 -10.09 -3.89 -8.88
CA PRO A 48 -8.86 -4.64 -9.17
C PRO A 48 -7.84 -3.76 -9.91
N SER A 49 -6.57 -4.13 -9.79
CA SER A 49 -5.51 -3.54 -10.61
C SER A 49 -5.81 -3.76 -12.10
N THR A 50 -5.60 -2.71 -12.88
CA THR A 50 -5.61 -2.78 -14.36
C THR A 50 -4.20 -2.73 -14.94
N TYR A 51 -3.18 -2.72 -14.07
CA TYR A 51 -1.79 -2.75 -14.50
C TYR A 51 -1.46 -4.06 -15.20
N THR A 52 -0.76 -3.95 -16.31
CA THR A 52 -0.18 -5.07 -17.04
C THR A 52 1.31 -4.86 -17.22
N ILE A 53 2.10 -5.91 -17.01
CA ILE A 53 3.53 -5.85 -17.24
C ILE A 53 3.79 -5.52 -18.72
N PRO A 54 4.55 -4.47 -19.04
CA PRO A 54 4.88 -4.12 -20.41
C PRO A 54 5.62 -5.27 -21.13
N LYS A 55 5.34 -5.43 -22.41
CA LYS A 55 6.08 -6.37 -23.24
C LYS A 55 7.45 -5.77 -23.56
N ASN A 56 8.47 -6.19 -22.84
CA ASN A 56 9.83 -5.72 -23.01
C ASN A 56 10.67 -6.73 -23.80
N THR A 57 11.55 -6.22 -24.65
CA THR A 57 12.64 -7.02 -25.22
C THR A 57 13.59 -7.40 -24.07
N PRO A 58 14.03 -8.67 -23.98
CA PRO A 58 15.03 -9.08 -23.00
C PRO A 58 16.29 -8.23 -23.10
N PHE A 59 16.87 -7.90 -21.95
CA PHE A 59 18.14 -7.17 -21.88
C PHE A 59 18.99 -7.66 -20.71
N ALA A 60 20.26 -7.28 -20.71
CA ALA A 60 21.20 -7.62 -19.65
C ALA A 60 21.88 -6.36 -19.09
N ILE A 61 22.16 -6.36 -17.79
CA ILE A 61 23.04 -5.39 -17.15
C ILE A 61 24.30 -6.15 -16.73
N LEU A 62 25.46 -5.68 -17.20
CA LEU A 62 26.73 -6.40 -17.07
C LEU A 62 27.69 -5.70 -16.12
N ASN A 63 28.58 -6.45 -15.48
CA ASN A 63 29.69 -5.95 -14.68
C ASN A 63 29.30 -5.03 -13.52
N ALA A 64 28.19 -5.29 -12.84
CA ALA A 64 27.69 -4.47 -11.75
C ALA A 64 28.25 -4.89 -10.39
N ASN A 65 28.36 -3.92 -9.46
CA ASN A 65 28.37 -4.20 -8.04
C ASN A 65 26.91 -4.21 -7.55
N VAL A 66 26.52 -5.21 -6.80
CA VAL A 66 25.11 -5.44 -6.45
C VAL A 66 24.92 -5.54 -4.94
N LEU A 67 24.04 -4.73 -4.38
CA LEU A 67 23.44 -4.99 -3.07
C LEU A 67 22.11 -5.69 -3.33
N THR A 68 22.01 -6.97 -3.00
CA THR A 68 20.88 -7.80 -3.43
C THR A 68 19.56 -7.48 -2.75
N GLY A 69 19.58 -6.70 -1.67
CA GLY A 69 18.38 -6.33 -0.91
C GLY A 69 18.04 -7.31 0.22
N ASP A 70 18.51 -8.54 0.17
CA ASP A 70 18.34 -9.57 1.21
C ASP A 70 19.57 -9.78 2.12
N GLY A 71 20.59 -8.97 1.92
CA GLY A 71 21.76 -8.90 2.80
C GLY A 71 23.08 -9.34 2.19
N LEU A 72 23.13 -9.62 0.88
CA LEU A 72 24.36 -9.97 0.17
C LEU A 72 24.89 -8.77 -0.62
N GLU A 73 26.20 -8.75 -0.80
CA GLU A 73 26.93 -7.86 -1.69
C GLU A 73 27.69 -8.72 -2.70
N LEU A 74 27.51 -8.45 -3.99
CA LEU A 74 28.13 -9.17 -5.09
C LEU A 74 28.90 -8.18 -5.95
N THR A 75 29.97 -8.65 -6.58
CA THR A 75 30.82 -7.85 -7.48
C THR A 75 30.88 -8.49 -8.86
N ASN A 76 31.10 -7.67 -9.88
CA ASN A 76 31.21 -8.13 -11.28
C ASN A 76 30.05 -9.04 -11.69
N THR A 77 28.83 -8.63 -11.34
CA THR A 77 27.63 -9.47 -11.51
C THR A 77 26.84 -9.01 -12.73
N ASP A 78 26.43 -9.98 -13.54
CA ASP A 78 25.51 -9.79 -14.65
C ASP A 78 24.09 -10.15 -14.21
N ILE A 79 23.12 -9.38 -14.71
CA ILE A 79 21.70 -9.58 -14.46
C ILE A 79 20.97 -9.60 -15.80
N VAL A 80 20.26 -10.69 -16.08
CA VAL A 80 19.43 -10.83 -17.30
C VAL A 80 17.98 -10.64 -16.93
N ILE A 81 17.30 -9.77 -17.67
CA ILE A 81 15.91 -9.43 -17.48
C ILE A 81 15.08 -9.91 -18.68
N SER A 82 14.00 -10.62 -18.42
CA SER A 82 13.06 -11.09 -19.43
C SER A 82 11.64 -11.15 -18.87
N GLN A 83 10.67 -10.73 -19.66
CA GLN A 83 9.23 -10.74 -19.29
C GLN A 83 8.93 -10.05 -17.95
N GLY A 84 9.62 -8.94 -17.70
CA GLY A 84 9.45 -8.16 -16.46
C GLY A 84 10.10 -8.74 -15.22
N LYS A 85 10.87 -9.83 -15.34
CA LYS A 85 11.49 -10.56 -14.24
C LYS A 85 12.99 -10.72 -14.42
N ILE A 86 13.69 -10.92 -13.31
CA ILE A 86 15.09 -11.38 -13.32
C ILE A 86 15.09 -12.84 -13.75
N SER A 87 15.67 -13.13 -14.91
CA SER A 87 15.73 -14.48 -15.48
C SER A 87 17.02 -15.21 -15.17
N ALA A 88 18.13 -14.46 -15.00
CA ALA A 88 19.42 -15.00 -14.55
C ALA A 88 20.20 -13.92 -13.80
N MET A 89 21.05 -14.32 -12.88
CA MET A 89 22.00 -13.45 -12.17
C MET A 89 23.24 -14.26 -11.79
N GLY A 90 24.44 -13.74 -12.09
CA GLY A 90 25.70 -14.40 -11.80
C GLY A 90 26.87 -13.68 -12.43
N ASN A 91 28.08 -14.24 -12.30
CA ASN A 91 29.26 -13.70 -12.94
C ASN A 91 29.46 -14.37 -14.31
N ASP A 92 29.96 -13.61 -15.28
CA ASP A 92 30.35 -14.08 -16.62
C ASP A 92 29.24 -14.90 -17.31
N LEU A 93 27.98 -14.39 -17.28
CA LEU A 93 26.87 -15.08 -17.92
C LEU A 93 27.01 -15.08 -19.44
N GLU A 94 26.72 -16.21 -20.09
CA GLU A 94 26.63 -16.28 -21.55
C GLU A 94 25.39 -15.50 -22.02
N ILE A 95 25.61 -14.31 -22.58
CA ILE A 95 24.54 -13.45 -23.10
C ILE A 95 24.41 -13.70 -24.61
N GLN A 96 23.17 -13.98 -25.06
CA GLN A 96 22.87 -14.14 -26.48
C GLN A 96 23.24 -12.86 -27.25
N THR A 97 23.82 -12.98 -28.42
CA THR A 97 24.39 -11.87 -29.23
C THR A 97 23.33 -10.78 -29.54
N GLU A 98 22.07 -11.16 -29.66
CA GLU A 98 20.95 -10.25 -29.97
C GLU A 98 20.37 -9.57 -28.72
N THR A 99 20.80 -9.96 -27.53
CA THR A 99 20.32 -9.37 -26.28
C THR A 99 20.94 -7.99 -26.08
N GLN A 100 20.12 -6.96 -25.99
CA GLN A 100 20.61 -5.63 -25.66
C GLN A 100 21.30 -5.66 -24.29
N SER A 101 22.51 -5.12 -24.20
CA SER A 101 23.27 -5.08 -22.96
C SER A 101 23.61 -3.65 -22.54
N ILE A 102 23.65 -3.43 -21.24
CA ILE A 102 24.07 -2.20 -20.58
C ILE A 102 25.27 -2.54 -19.71
N ASP A 103 26.45 -2.06 -20.04
CA ASP A 103 27.62 -2.23 -19.19
C ASP A 103 27.58 -1.23 -18.03
N ALA A 104 27.41 -1.75 -16.83
CA ALA A 104 27.38 -0.95 -15.60
C ALA A 104 28.78 -0.40 -15.23
N LYS A 105 29.86 -0.96 -15.77
CA LYS A 105 31.25 -0.51 -15.52
C LYS A 105 31.59 -0.38 -14.03
N GLY A 106 31.15 -1.33 -13.22
CA GLY A 106 31.38 -1.33 -11.79
C GLY A 106 30.50 -0.37 -11.00
N LYS A 107 29.48 0.26 -11.63
CA LYS A 107 28.45 0.99 -10.92
C LYS A 107 27.60 0.06 -10.06
N TRP A 108 26.82 0.64 -9.16
CA TRP A 108 26.05 -0.11 -8.20
C TRP A 108 24.62 -0.34 -8.66
N ILE A 109 24.10 -1.52 -8.34
CA ILE A 109 22.71 -1.90 -8.53
C ILE A 109 22.10 -2.29 -7.19
N THR A 110 20.84 -1.89 -7.00
CA THR A 110 19.98 -2.33 -5.89
C THR A 110 18.62 -2.74 -6.42
N PRO A 111 17.83 -3.49 -5.64
CA PRO A 111 16.38 -3.51 -5.87
C PRO A 111 15.82 -2.08 -5.83
N GLY A 112 14.67 -1.86 -6.44
CA GLY A 112 13.92 -0.63 -6.25
C GLY A 112 13.65 -0.38 -4.77
N LEU A 113 13.81 0.86 -4.34
CA LEU A 113 13.47 1.26 -2.97
C LEU A 113 11.95 1.23 -2.79
N ILE A 114 11.51 0.90 -1.59
CA ILE A 114 10.09 0.76 -1.22
C ILE A 114 9.81 1.67 -0.03
N ASP A 115 8.88 2.61 -0.20
CA ASP A 115 8.38 3.39 0.92
C ASP A 115 7.02 2.86 1.38
N VAL A 116 6.98 2.34 2.59
CA VAL A 116 5.78 1.72 3.18
C VAL A 116 4.89 2.70 3.95
N HIS A 117 5.25 4.00 3.92
CA HIS A 117 4.44 5.05 4.54
C HIS A 117 4.53 6.35 3.75
N SER A 118 3.63 6.50 2.83
CA SER A 118 3.51 7.70 2.01
C SER A 118 2.08 8.23 2.00
N HIS A 119 1.98 9.53 1.76
CA HIS A 119 0.73 10.25 1.57
C HIS A 119 0.67 10.93 0.19
N MET A 120 1.54 10.54 -0.75
CA MET A 120 1.52 11.07 -2.12
C MET A 120 0.15 10.82 -2.76
N GLY A 121 -0.30 11.78 -3.53
CA GLY A 121 -1.60 11.75 -4.20
C GLY A 121 -2.79 12.03 -3.29
N VAL A 122 -2.73 11.75 -1.97
CA VAL A 122 -3.80 12.11 -1.01
C VAL A 122 -3.50 13.42 -0.26
N TYR A 123 -2.22 13.83 -0.21
CA TYR A 123 -1.73 15.17 0.12
C TYR A 123 -0.74 15.60 -0.96
N PRO A 124 -1.23 15.95 -2.17
CA PRO A 124 -0.36 16.22 -3.31
C PRO A 124 0.35 17.56 -3.21
N ALA A 125 1.31 17.79 -4.11
CA ALA A 125 1.99 19.05 -4.32
C ALA A 125 1.49 19.74 -5.60
N PRO A 126 1.19 21.07 -5.55
CA PRO A 126 1.18 21.93 -4.38
C PRO A 126 0.03 21.58 -3.44
N SER A 127 0.25 21.75 -2.12
CA SER A 127 -0.79 21.52 -1.12
C SER A 127 -1.89 22.59 -1.22
N THR A 128 -3.12 22.15 -1.45
CA THR A 128 -4.32 22.99 -1.48
C THR A 128 -5.46 22.31 -0.70
N SER A 129 -6.41 23.10 -0.22
CA SER A 129 -7.51 22.56 0.60
C SER A 129 -8.42 21.59 -0.14
N ASN A 130 -8.57 21.77 -1.47
CA ASN A 130 -9.39 20.88 -2.31
C ASN A 130 -8.72 19.55 -2.67
N HIS A 131 -7.43 19.40 -2.36
CA HIS A 131 -6.68 18.13 -2.53
C HIS A 131 -6.15 17.60 -1.18
N SER A 132 -6.70 18.03 -0.06
CA SER A 132 -6.28 17.57 1.27
C SER A 132 -7.17 16.41 1.74
N ASP A 133 -7.06 15.25 1.09
CA ASP A 133 -7.97 14.13 1.18
C ASP A 133 -7.39 12.92 1.95
N GLY A 134 -6.29 13.13 2.67
CA GLY A 134 -5.60 12.04 3.36
C GLY A 134 -6.25 11.54 4.65
N ASN A 135 -7.23 12.26 5.23
CA ASN A 135 -7.93 11.84 6.46
C ASN A 135 -9.41 12.17 6.44
N GLU A 136 -10.25 11.14 6.56
CA GLU A 136 -11.68 11.29 6.83
C GLU A 136 -11.90 11.36 8.35
N MET A 137 -11.82 12.57 8.93
CA MET A 137 -11.85 12.76 10.38
C MET A 137 -13.26 13.00 10.95
N THR A 138 -14.32 12.54 10.28
CA THR A 138 -15.71 12.71 10.73
C THR A 138 -16.13 11.74 11.84
N SER A 139 -15.42 10.59 11.95
CA SER A 139 -15.61 9.59 12.99
C SER A 139 -14.27 8.98 13.41
N PRO A 140 -14.11 8.54 14.67
CA PRO A 140 -12.92 7.84 15.13
C PRO A 140 -12.63 6.53 14.38
N VAL A 141 -13.66 5.90 13.81
CA VAL A 141 -13.57 4.67 13.03
C VAL A 141 -14.22 4.91 11.68
N THR A 142 -13.39 4.95 10.64
CA THR A 142 -13.77 5.19 9.24
C THR A 142 -13.15 4.10 8.34
N ALA A 143 -13.25 2.84 8.77
CA ALA A 143 -12.67 1.70 8.03
C ALA A 143 -13.30 1.50 6.64
N GLU A 144 -14.44 2.13 6.35
CA GLU A 144 -15.12 2.15 5.06
C GLU A 144 -14.43 3.00 3.99
N VAL A 145 -13.55 3.94 4.36
CA VAL A 145 -12.85 4.78 3.39
C VAL A 145 -11.55 4.13 2.91
N TRP A 146 -11.20 4.36 1.66
CA TRP A 146 -10.04 3.75 1.03
C TRP A 146 -9.19 4.84 0.38
N ALA A 147 -7.90 4.89 0.73
CA ALA A 147 -6.97 5.89 0.19
C ALA A 147 -6.92 5.89 -1.35
N GLU A 148 -7.10 4.72 -1.99
CA GLU A 148 -7.08 4.61 -3.46
C GLU A 148 -8.14 5.49 -4.16
N HIS A 149 -9.22 5.86 -3.46
CA HIS A 149 -10.26 6.72 -4.02
C HIS A 149 -9.90 8.22 -4.01
N SER A 150 -8.83 8.58 -3.29
CA SER A 150 -8.36 9.97 -3.16
C SER A 150 -6.99 10.19 -3.78
N VAL A 151 -6.32 9.14 -4.26
CA VAL A 151 -5.01 9.30 -4.89
C VAL A 151 -5.16 10.05 -6.22
N TRP A 152 -4.44 11.19 -6.35
CA TRP A 152 -4.23 11.84 -7.62
C TRP A 152 -2.98 11.24 -8.29
N PRO A 153 -3.14 10.45 -9.39
CA PRO A 153 -2.03 9.72 -10.00
C PRO A 153 -0.94 10.60 -10.63
N GLU A 154 -1.29 11.83 -10.99
CA GLU A 154 -0.40 12.78 -11.67
C GLU A 154 0.26 13.77 -10.69
N ASP A 155 0.19 13.49 -9.37
CA ASP A 155 0.91 14.25 -8.36
C ASP A 155 2.42 14.26 -8.67
N PRO A 156 3.05 15.43 -8.81
CA PRO A 156 4.49 15.56 -9.11
C PRO A 156 5.42 14.84 -8.14
N GLN A 157 4.94 14.52 -6.95
CA GLN A 157 5.73 13.79 -5.95
C GLN A 157 6.11 12.38 -6.42
N PHE A 158 5.25 11.70 -7.21
CA PHE A 158 5.54 10.37 -7.74
C PHE A 158 6.77 10.39 -8.67
N GLU A 159 6.87 11.38 -9.57
CA GLU A 159 8.03 11.49 -10.45
C GLU A 159 9.32 11.76 -9.66
N LYS A 160 9.25 12.58 -8.61
CA LYS A 160 10.41 12.90 -7.77
C LYS A 160 10.88 11.70 -6.95
N ALA A 161 9.95 10.93 -6.41
CA ALA A 161 10.25 9.68 -5.72
C ALA A 161 10.87 8.64 -6.67
N LEU A 162 10.36 8.51 -7.91
CA LEU A 162 10.96 7.64 -8.93
C LEU A 162 12.39 8.05 -9.27
N ALA A 163 12.65 9.35 -9.43
CA ALA A 163 13.98 9.90 -9.65
C ALA A 163 14.94 9.66 -8.47
N GLY A 164 14.40 9.36 -7.29
CA GLY A 164 15.11 8.90 -6.07
C GLY A 164 15.30 7.38 -5.99
N GLY A 165 14.81 6.62 -6.98
CA GLY A 165 14.93 5.15 -7.00
C GLY A 165 13.79 4.41 -6.31
N VAL A 166 12.69 5.09 -5.93
CA VAL A 166 11.54 4.46 -5.27
C VAL A 166 10.59 3.88 -6.33
N THR A 167 10.46 2.56 -6.35
CA THR A 167 9.67 1.82 -7.35
C THR A 167 8.30 1.39 -6.86
N THR A 168 8.14 1.27 -5.54
CA THR A 168 6.88 0.86 -4.90
C THR A 168 6.61 1.74 -3.69
N VAL A 169 5.35 2.15 -3.53
CA VAL A 169 4.90 2.97 -2.41
C VAL A 169 3.61 2.43 -1.82
N GLN A 170 3.48 2.50 -0.51
CA GLN A 170 2.19 2.30 0.17
C GLN A 170 1.58 3.64 0.50
N ILE A 171 0.41 3.93 -0.06
CA ILE A 171 -0.36 5.12 0.28
C ILE A 171 -1.32 4.77 1.40
N LEU A 172 -1.15 5.45 2.53
CA LEU A 172 -1.95 5.26 3.73
C LEU A 172 -2.83 6.48 4.00
N PRO A 173 -4.00 6.30 4.61
CA PRO A 173 -4.65 7.41 5.30
C PRO A 173 -3.74 7.97 6.40
N GLY A 174 -3.90 9.25 6.74
CA GLY A 174 -3.19 9.86 7.85
C GLY A 174 -3.59 9.28 9.21
N SER A 175 -3.01 9.80 10.28
CA SER A 175 -3.10 9.22 11.63
C SER A 175 -4.13 9.93 12.54
N GLY A 176 -5.12 10.60 11.95
CA GLY A 176 -6.13 11.35 12.72
C GLY A 176 -7.16 10.48 13.46
N ASN A 177 -7.41 9.27 12.96
CA ASN A 177 -8.46 8.36 13.43
C ASN A 177 -7.85 7.20 14.24
N LEU A 178 -8.65 6.57 15.10
CA LEU A 178 -8.31 5.26 15.67
C LEU A 178 -8.13 4.23 14.55
N ILE A 179 -9.10 4.18 13.64
CA ILE A 179 -9.09 3.34 12.45
C ILE A 179 -9.43 4.24 11.26
N GLY A 180 -8.45 4.52 10.41
CA GLY A 180 -8.52 5.57 9.40
C GLY A 180 -8.93 5.11 8.01
N GLY A 181 -9.00 3.79 7.76
CA GLY A 181 -9.38 3.26 6.45
C GLY A 181 -8.29 2.46 5.75
N ARG A 182 -8.60 1.96 4.55
CA ARG A 182 -7.69 1.12 3.77
C ARG A 182 -6.59 1.94 3.12
N GLY A 183 -5.36 1.44 3.20
CA GLY A 183 -4.25 1.85 2.36
C GLY A 183 -4.14 0.99 1.10
N VAL A 184 -3.38 1.46 0.14
CA VAL A 184 -3.13 0.78 -1.14
C VAL A 184 -1.65 0.78 -1.47
N THR A 185 -1.14 -0.34 -2.02
CA THR A 185 0.22 -0.43 -2.53
C THR A 185 0.22 -0.17 -4.04
N LEU A 186 1.08 0.76 -4.46
CA LEU A 186 1.20 1.21 -5.85
C LEU A 186 2.60 0.93 -6.39
N LYS A 187 2.68 0.53 -7.66
CA LYS A 187 3.90 0.69 -8.44
C LYS A 187 4.06 2.16 -8.81
N ASN A 188 5.25 2.70 -8.63
CA ASN A 188 5.52 4.12 -8.92
C ASN A 188 5.74 4.34 -10.42
N ILE A 189 4.66 4.25 -11.16
CA ILE A 189 4.63 4.39 -12.63
C ILE A 189 3.64 5.48 -13.05
N PRO A 190 3.87 6.17 -14.17
CA PRO A 190 2.90 7.10 -14.72
C PRO A 190 1.59 6.38 -15.08
N SER A 191 0.47 6.97 -14.67
CA SER A 191 -0.88 6.49 -15.00
C SER A 191 -1.90 7.61 -14.85
N ILE A 192 -3.00 7.53 -15.59
CA ILE A 192 -4.15 8.43 -15.44
C ILE A 192 -5.18 7.92 -14.43
N THR A 193 -5.00 6.69 -13.93
CA THR A 193 -5.89 6.10 -12.92
C THR A 193 -5.06 5.40 -11.83
N VAL A 194 -5.56 5.40 -10.62
CA VAL A 194 -4.91 4.68 -9.51
C VAL A 194 -4.87 3.17 -9.77
N GLN A 195 -5.89 2.60 -10.42
CA GLN A 195 -5.92 1.18 -10.76
C GLN A 195 -4.79 0.79 -11.73
N GLY A 196 -4.37 1.71 -12.60
CA GLY A 196 -3.20 1.52 -13.46
C GLY A 196 -1.86 1.51 -12.72
N MET A 197 -1.79 2.12 -11.52
CA MET A 197 -0.63 2.09 -10.64
C MET A 197 -0.70 0.96 -9.62
N LYS A 198 -1.90 0.46 -9.31
CA LYS A 198 -2.13 -0.49 -8.22
C LYS A 198 -1.32 -1.77 -8.42
N PHE A 199 -0.56 -2.15 -7.40
CA PHE A 199 0.29 -3.34 -7.46
C PHE A 199 -0.58 -4.60 -7.58
N PRO A 200 -0.43 -5.42 -8.64
CA PRO A 200 -1.27 -6.61 -8.85
C PRO A 200 -1.12 -7.62 -7.71
N GLY A 201 -2.24 -8.02 -7.11
CA GLY A 201 -2.26 -9.02 -6.05
C GLY A 201 -1.73 -8.54 -4.69
N ALA A 202 -1.32 -7.28 -4.55
CA ALA A 202 -0.92 -6.75 -3.25
C ALA A 202 -2.12 -6.76 -2.28
N PRO A 203 -1.94 -7.23 -1.04
CA PRO A 203 -2.99 -7.13 -0.02
C PRO A 203 -3.27 -5.65 0.30
N TYR A 204 -4.51 -5.35 0.64
CA TYR A 204 -4.82 -4.05 1.23
C TYR A 204 -4.21 -3.94 2.63
N SER A 205 -4.00 -2.72 3.07
CA SER A 205 -3.69 -2.44 4.47
C SER A 205 -4.83 -1.71 5.16
N LEU A 206 -4.88 -1.78 6.50
CA LEU A 206 -5.74 -0.96 7.32
C LEU A 206 -4.86 -0.02 8.16
N LYS A 207 -5.03 1.29 7.98
CA LYS A 207 -4.36 2.29 8.81
C LYS A 207 -5.08 2.42 10.15
N MET A 208 -4.29 2.25 11.21
CA MET A 208 -4.70 2.55 12.59
C MET A 208 -3.77 3.58 13.20
N ALA A 209 -4.18 4.22 14.29
CA ALA A 209 -3.33 5.12 15.04
C ALA A 209 -3.62 5.10 16.53
N CYS A 210 -2.60 4.87 17.35
CA CYS A 210 -2.63 5.06 18.80
C CYS A 210 -2.09 6.45 19.19
N GLY A 211 -2.03 6.71 20.48
CA GLY A 211 -1.40 7.89 21.03
C GLY A 211 -2.18 9.20 20.96
N GLU A 212 -1.42 10.27 20.83
CA GLU A 212 -1.94 11.62 20.96
C GLU A 212 -2.79 12.10 19.79
N ASN A 213 -2.57 11.55 18.56
CA ASN A 213 -3.23 12.04 17.38
C ASN A 213 -4.77 11.87 17.45
N PRO A 214 -5.32 10.66 17.64
CA PRO A 214 -6.77 10.49 17.78
C PRO A 214 -7.34 11.26 18.97
N LYS A 215 -6.63 11.24 20.12
CA LYS A 215 -7.03 12.01 21.31
C LYS A 215 -7.20 13.49 21.01
N ARG A 216 -6.23 14.10 20.32
CA ARG A 216 -6.24 15.50 19.96
C ARG A 216 -7.40 15.83 19.00
N VAL A 217 -7.56 15.01 17.96
CA VAL A 217 -8.61 15.23 16.94
C VAL A 217 -10.00 15.16 17.53
N TYR A 218 -10.31 14.12 18.27
CA TYR A 218 -11.67 13.90 18.79
C TYR A 218 -11.90 14.55 20.15
N GLY A 219 -10.89 14.63 21.00
CA GLY A 219 -10.96 15.36 22.27
C GLY A 219 -11.26 16.84 22.09
N SER A 220 -10.68 17.49 21.06
CA SER A 220 -11.02 18.89 20.73
C SER A 220 -12.47 19.09 20.28
N ARG A 221 -13.16 18.03 19.90
CA ARG A 221 -14.60 18.01 19.52
C ARG A 221 -15.50 17.49 20.62
N ASN A 222 -15.00 17.33 21.85
CA ASN A 222 -15.71 16.77 23.00
C ASN A 222 -16.31 15.38 22.71
N THR A 223 -15.63 14.54 21.91
CA THR A 223 -16.02 13.17 21.57
C THR A 223 -14.95 12.18 21.96
N LEU A 224 -15.30 10.90 22.09
CA LEU A 224 -14.35 9.81 22.29
C LEU A 224 -13.57 9.54 20.99
N PRO A 225 -12.22 9.36 21.06
CA PRO A 225 -11.38 9.33 22.25
C PRO A 225 -10.85 10.72 22.64
N SER A 226 -10.79 11.00 23.95
CA SER A 226 -10.07 12.15 24.50
C SER A 226 -8.89 11.74 25.41
N THR A 227 -8.76 10.44 25.67
CA THR A 227 -7.71 9.84 26.48
C THR A 227 -7.20 8.55 25.84
N ARG A 228 -6.03 8.01 26.28
CA ARG A 228 -5.58 6.68 25.85
C ARG A 228 -6.54 5.56 26.29
N MET A 229 -7.20 5.71 27.44
CA MET A 229 -8.29 4.79 27.84
C MET A 229 -9.42 4.81 26.80
N GLY A 230 -9.78 5.99 26.29
CA GLY A 230 -10.75 6.16 25.21
C GLY A 230 -10.29 5.55 23.89
N ASN A 231 -8.99 5.62 23.56
CA ASN A 231 -8.44 4.93 22.39
C ASN A 231 -8.72 3.43 22.50
N MET A 232 -8.33 2.78 23.60
CA MET A 232 -8.52 1.34 23.81
C MET A 232 -10.00 0.94 23.78
N ALA A 233 -10.88 1.70 24.42
CA ALA A 233 -12.32 1.45 24.40
C ALA A 233 -12.90 1.55 22.96
N GLY A 234 -12.44 2.53 22.18
CA GLY A 234 -12.87 2.73 20.81
C GLY A 234 -12.46 1.58 19.88
N TYR A 235 -11.23 1.10 19.98
CA TYR A 235 -10.77 -0.07 19.22
C TYR A 235 -11.56 -1.33 19.58
N ARG A 236 -11.66 -1.64 20.87
CA ARG A 236 -12.38 -2.85 21.32
C ARG A 236 -13.82 -2.85 20.87
N LYS A 237 -14.51 -1.69 20.93
CA LYS A 237 -15.86 -1.55 20.39
C LYS A 237 -15.95 -1.90 18.91
N ALA A 238 -14.98 -1.42 18.11
CA ALA A 238 -14.94 -1.70 16.68
C ALA A 238 -14.70 -3.19 16.39
N TRP A 239 -13.77 -3.81 17.11
CA TRP A 239 -13.45 -5.23 16.93
C TRP A 239 -14.58 -6.16 17.38
N ILE A 240 -15.28 -5.85 18.48
CA ILE A 240 -16.49 -6.60 18.89
C ILE A 240 -17.53 -6.59 17.75
N GLN A 241 -17.82 -5.42 17.20
CA GLN A 241 -18.77 -5.31 16.09
C GLN A 241 -18.31 -6.08 14.83
N ALA A 242 -17.01 -6.04 14.53
CA ALA A 242 -16.44 -6.77 13.40
C ALA A 242 -16.52 -8.29 13.58
N THR A 243 -16.27 -8.79 14.79
CA THR A 243 -16.38 -10.22 15.12
C THR A 243 -17.82 -10.71 14.96
N GLU A 244 -18.79 -9.96 15.46
CA GLU A 244 -20.22 -10.28 15.30
C GLU A 244 -20.65 -10.27 13.82
N TYR A 245 -20.21 -9.27 13.08
CA TYR A 245 -20.46 -9.15 11.65
C TYR A 245 -19.87 -10.34 10.86
N LYS A 246 -18.59 -10.62 11.10
CA LYS A 246 -17.92 -11.78 10.46
C LYS A 246 -18.67 -13.07 10.77
N LYS A 247 -19.01 -13.32 12.04
CA LYS A 247 -19.75 -14.49 12.46
C LYS A 247 -21.08 -14.63 11.71
N SER A 248 -21.85 -13.57 11.55
CA SER A 248 -23.13 -13.61 10.84
C SER A 248 -22.97 -14.00 9.36
N TRP A 249 -21.92 -13.51 8.70
CA TRP A 249 -21.60 -13.91 7.32
C TRP A 249 -21.06 -15.33 7.22
N ASP A 250 -20.23 -15.79 8.15
CA ASP A 250 -19.70 -17.15 8.18
C ASP A 250 -20.83 -18.17 8.37
N GLU A 251 -21.77 -17.91 9.28
CA GLU A 251 -22.96 -18.73 9.50
C GLU A 251 -23.83 -18.77 8.23
N TYR A 252 -24.09 -17.62 7.62
CA TYR A 252 -24.84 -17.55 6.36
C TYR A 252 -24.15 -18.30 5.20
N ILE A 253 -22.82 -18.23 5.11
CA ILE A 253 -22.05 -18.91 4.06
C ILE A 253 -22.00 -20.42 4.31
N SER A 254 -21.89 -20.86 5.55
CA SER A 254 -21.80 -22.28 5.90
C SER A 254 -23.13 -23.03 5.74
N ASP A 255 -24.26 -22.37 5.99
CA ASP A 255 -25.57 -22.96 5.89
C ASP A 255 -26.17 -22.84 4.48
N SER A 256 -25.66 -23.67 3.58
CA SER A 256 -26.10 -23.66 2.18
C SER A 256 -27.56 -24.09 1.98
N ALA A 257 -28.16 -24.81 2.91
CA ALA A 257 -29.55 -25.35 2.82
C ALA A 257 -30.58 -24.28 3.21
N GLU A 258 -30.24 -23.37 4.14
CA GLU A 258 -31.15 -22.34 4.64
C GLU A 258 -30.92 -20.96 4.03
N ARG A 259 -29.97 -20.82 3.10
CA ARG A 259 -29.71 -19.54 2.43
C ARG A 259 -30.93 -19.03 1.67
N SER A 260 -31.34 -17.82 2.02
CA SER A 260 -32.41 -17.11 1.33
C SER A 260 -32.13 -15.60 1.35
N LEU A 261 -32.82 -14.84 0.49
CA LEU A 261 -32.71 -13.38 0.51
C LEU A 261 -33.20 -12.79 1.82
N SER A 262 -34.13 -13.45 2.51
CA SER A 262 -34.71 -12.95 3.76
C SER A 262 -33.77 -13.04 4.95
N ASN A 263 -32.75 -13.92 4.92
CA ASN A 263 -31.77 -14.08 6.00
C ASN A 263 -30.35 -13.62 5.62
N THR A 264 -30.18 -13.01 4.43
CA THR A 264 -28.90 -12.42 4.02
C THR A 264 -28.48 -11.31 5.00
N PRO A 265 -27.26 -11.39 5.59
CA PRO A 265 -26.77 -10.32 6.45
C PRO A 265 -26.68 -8.99 5.71
N THR A 266 -27.05 -7.90 6.37
CA THR A 266 -26.95 -6.56 5.77
C THR A 266 -25.49 -6.16 5.62
N ARG A 267 -25.09 -5.73 4.42
CA ARG A 267 -23.74 -5.25 4.14
C ARG A 267 -23.44 -3.97 4.93
N ASN A 268 -22.19 -3.90 5.43
CA ASN A 268 -21.66 -2.74 6.13
C ASN A 268 -20.19 -2.57 5.75
N LEU A 269 -19.88 -1.57 4.91
CA LEU A 269 -18.53 -1.36 4.35
C LEU A 269 -17.45 -1.20 5.41
N ARG A 270 -17.76 -0.57 6.55
CA ARG A 270 -16.85 -0.46 7.69
C ARG A 270 -16.51 -1.84 8.26
N LEU A 271 -17.54 -2.64 8.52
CA LEU A 271 -17.38 -3.97 9.12
C LEU A 271 -16.81 -4.98 8.11
N GLU A 272 -17.08 -4.82 6.81
CA GLU A 272 -16.42 -5.60 5.75
C GLU A 272 -14.89 -5.42 5.77
N THR A 273 -14.42 -4.19 5.94
CA THR A 273 -12.97 -3.94 6.06
C THR A 273 -12.40 -4.57 7.32
N LEU A 274 -13.06 -4.42 8.46
CA LEU A 274 -12.59 -5.00 9.72
C LEU A 274 -12.66 -6.53 9.73
N ALA A 275 -13.70 -7.13 9.13
CA ALA A 275 -13.79 -8.57 8.93
C ALA A 275 -12.65 -9.10 8.05
N GLY A 276 -12.29 -8.39 6.97
CA GLY A 276 -11.15 -8.73 6.13
C GLY A 276 -9.80 -8.74 6.89
N VAL A 277 -9.66 -7.92 7.94
CA VAL A 277 -8.51 -8.00 8.84
C VAL A 277 -8.55 -9.27 9.69
N LEU A 278 -9.72 -9.61 10.26
CA LEU A 278 -9.91 -10.84 11.06
C LEU A 278 -9.74 -12.13 10.22
N GLU A 279 -9.87 -12.01 8.91
CA GLU A 279 -9.65 -13.11 7.95
C GLU A 279 -8.20 -13.19 7.45
N GLY A 280 -7.35 -12.17 7.75
CA GLY A 280 -5.99 -12.07 7.30
C GLY A 280 -5.80 -11.51 5.89
N ASP A 281 -6.88 -11.10 5.21
CA ASP A 281 -6.84 -10.53 3.86
C ASP A 281 -6.32 -9.09 3.84
N ILE A 282 -6.44 -8.36 4.94
CA ILE A 282 -6.06 -6.96 5.10
C ILE A 282 -5.03 -6.84 6.23
N ARG A 283 -3.88 -6.25 5.94
CA ARG A 283 -2.74 -6.13 6.86
C ARG A 283 -2.83 -4.87 7.71
N ILE A 284 -2.61 -4.96 9.01
CA ILE A 284 -2.61 -3.78 9.88
C ILE A 284 -1.28 -3.03 9.83
N HIS A 285 -1.35 -1.74 9.51
CA HIS A 285 -0.29 -0.76 9.59
C HIS A 285 -0.66 0.31 10.63
N ASN A 286 -0.09 0.22 11.81
CA ASN A 286 -0.50 0.99 12.98
C ASN A 286 0.52 2.08 13.33
N HIS A 287 0.12 3.35 13.20
CA HIS A 287 0.88 4.48 13.74
C HIS A 287 0.94 4.39 15.27
N CYS A 288 2.12 4.22 15.85
CA CYS A 288 2.31 4.14 17.29
C CYS A 288 3.74 4.51 17.68
N TYR A 289 3.90 5.45 18.62
CA TYR A 289 5.23 5.93 19.02
C TYR A 289 5.77 5.24 20.27
N LYS A 290 4.92 5.03 21.28
CA LYS A 290 5.31 4.63 22.63
C LYS A 290 5.26 3.10 22.79
N VAL A 291 6.24 2.55 23.50
CA VAL A 291 6.37 1.10 23.71
C VAL A 291 5.19 0.50 24.48
N ASP A 292 4.67 1.21 25.48
CA ASP A 292 3.52 0.76 26.27
C ASP A 292 2.24 0.66 25.43
N GLU A 293 2.03 1.57 24.49
CA GLU A 293 0.90 1.51 23.56
C GLU A 293 1.09 0.42 22.51
N MET A 294 2.30 0.22 21.98
CA MET A 294 2.60 -0.92 21.09
C MET A 294 2.28 -2.26 21.78
N ALA A 295 2.67 -2.41 23.05
CA ALA A 295 2.36 -3.61 23.84
C ALA A 295 0.84 -3.83 23.98
N GLN A 296 0.09 -2.78 24.30
CA GLN A 296 -1.37 -2.85 24.41
C GLN A 296 -2.05 -3.21 23.08
N MET A 297 -1.54 -2.71 21.94
CA MET A 297 -2.05 -3.07 20.62
C MET A 297 -1.77 -4.53 20.27
N ILE A 298 -0.62 -5.07 20.68
CA ILE A 298 -0.30 -6.49 20.53
C ILE A 298 -1.25 -7.35 21.40
N ASP A 299 -1.51 -6.95 22.64
CA ASP A 299 -2.45 -7.67 23.50
C ASP A 299 -3.86 -7.66 22.89
N MET A 300 -4.28 -6.53 22.34
CA MET A 300 -5.55 -6.40 21.62
C MET A 300 -5.61 -7.30 20.37
N SER A 301 -4.52 -7.39 19.61
CA SER A 301 -4.47 -8.27 18.44
C SER A 301 -4.67 -9.73 18.82
N LYS A 302 -4.16 -10.15 19.97
CA LYS A 302 -4.37 -11.49 20.54
C LYS A 302 -5.80 -11.69 21.07
N GLU A 303 -6.41 -10.67 21.70
CA GLU A 303 -7.79 -10.71 22.16
C GLU A 303 -8.77 -10.97 21.01
N PHE A 304 -8.55 -10.35 19.83
CA PHE A 304 -9.47 -10.43 18.70
C PHE A 304 -9.01 -11.34 17.56
N GLY A 305 -7.80 -11.90 17.64
CA GLY A 305 -7.29 -12.89 16.69
C GLY A 305 -6.86 -12.29 15.34
N TYR A 306 -6.26 -11.08 15.33
CA TYR A 306 -5.70 -10.49 14.11
C TYR A 306 -4.19 -10.26 14.23
N GLU A 307 -3.53 -10.05 13.09
CA GLU A 307 -2.10 -9.80 13.03
C GLU A 307 -1.78 -8.33 12.74
N ILE A 308 -0.72 -7.81 13.37
CA ILE A 308 -0.15 -6.50 13.07
C ILE A 308 1.06 -6.69 12.16
N ALA A 309 1.01 -6.14 10.94
CA ALA A 309 2.13 -6.21 10.02
C ALA A 309 3.27 -5.27 10.45
N ALA A 310 2.91 -4.05 10.87
CA ALA A 310 3.91 -3.04 11.20
C ALA A 310 3.39 -1.99 12.19
N PHE A 311 4.29 -1.51 13.07
CA PHE A 311 4.15 -0.25 13.78
C PHE A 311 4.93 0.83 13.07
N HIS A 312 4.23 1.91 12.71
CA HIS A 312 4.81 3.05 12.00
C HIS A 312 5.27 4.13 12.97
N HIS A 313 6.37 4.78 12.59
CA HIS A 313 7.15 5.73 13.36
C HIS A 313 7.89 5.07 14.51
N ALA A 314 7.22 4.26 15.31
CA ALA A 314 7.81 3.41 16.36
C ALA A 314 9.01 4.10 17.05
N VAL A 315 8.80 5.34 17.53
CA VAL A 315 9.88 6.19 18.10
C VAL A 315 10.61 5.47 19.22
N GLU A 316 9.90 4.69 20.03
CA GLU A 316 10.47 3.82 21.05
C GLU A 316 10.63 2.36 20.56
N GLY A 317 10.79 2.15 19.26
CA GLY A 317 10.99 0.82 18.68
C GLY A 317 12.17 0.07 19.28
N TYR A 318 13.24 0.76 19.61
CA TYR A 318 14.41 0.19 20.30
C TYR A 318 14.07 -0.42 21.67
N LYS A 319 13.12 0.16 22.40
CA LYS A 319 12.61 -0.42 23.66
C LYS A 319 11.70 -1.63 23.41
N ALA A 320 10.97 -1.62 22.29
CA ALA A 320 10.05 -2.67 21.88
C ALA A 320 10.73 -3.81 21.08
N ALA A 321 12.01 -3.69 20.73
CA ALA A 321 12.68 -4.50 19.72
C ALA A 321 12.53 -6.02 19.93
N SER A 322 12.74 -6.51 21.16
CA SER A 322 12.57 -7.94 21.48
C SER A 322 11.12 -8.42 21.36
N MET A 323 10.15 -7.54 21.67
CA MET A 323 8.73 -7.83 21.55
C MET A 323 8.34 -7.89 20.06
N LEU A 324 8.80 -6.92 19.24
CA LEU A 324 8.58 -6.91 17.80
C LEU A 324 9.17 -8.15 17.13
N ALA A 325 10.39 -8.56 17.52
CA ALA A 325 11.04 -9.77 17.02
C ALA A 325 10.22 -11.03 17.35
N LYS A 326 9.73 -11.15 18.60
CA LYS A 326 8.93 -12.29 19.06
C LYS A 326 7.61 -12.44 18.30
N GLU A 327 6.94 -11.33 18.04
CA GLU A 327 5.63 -11.31 17.39
C GLU A 327 5.73 -11.22 15.84
N GLY A 328 6.94 -11.13 15.27
CA GLY A 328 7.15 -11.03 13.83
C GLY A 328 6.72 -9.69 13.21
N ILE A 329 6.52 -8.65 14.02
CA ILE A 329 6.02 -7.35 13.62
C ILE A 329 7.18 -6.48 13.12
N CYS A 330 6.98 -5.76 12.01
CA CYS A 330 7.94 -4.79 11.52
C CYS A 330 7.87 -3.48 12.30
N GLY A 331 9.04 -2.92 12.66
CA GLY A 331 9.19 -1.54 13.11
C GLY A 331 9.53 -0.65 11.92
N VAL A 332 8.64 0.27 11.56
CA VAL A 332 8.79 1.19 10.43
C VAL A 332 9.12 2.58 10.98
N MET A 333 10.36 3.05 10.76
CA MET A 333 10.92 4.16 11.53
C MET A 333 11.58 5.21 10.63
N TRP A 334 11.65 6.46 11.12
CA TRP A 334 12.53 7.50 10.57
C TRP A 334 13.98 7.29 10.98
N ALA A 335 14.90 7.79 10.17
CA ALA A 335 16.31 7.79 10.53
C ALA A 335 16.61 8.79 11.67
N ASP A 336 16.02 9.99 11.61
CA ASP A 336 16.38 11.09 12.53
C ASP A 336 15.31 12.18 12.70
N TRP A 337 14.02 11.86 12.57
CA TRP A 337 12.93 12.79 12.85
C TRP A 337 12.45 12.68 14.29
N TRP A 338 12.63 13.76 15.07
CA TRP A 338 12.15 13.85 16.45
C TRP A 338 11.87 15.30 16.84
N GLY A 339 11.33 15.50 18.06
CA GLY A 339 11.18 16.79 18.71
C GLY A 339 10.02 17.64 18.22
N PHE A 340 9.29 17.24 17.16
CA PHE A 340 8.18 18.03 16.61
C PHE A 340 6.87 17.87 17.40
N LYS A 341 6.80 16.91 18.32
CA LYS A 341 5.70 16.72 19.27
C LYS A 341 6.14 15.87 20.46
N GLN A 342 5.33 15.83 21.54
CA GLN A 342 5.71 15.18 22.79
C GLN A 342 5.99 13.68 22.64
N GLU A 343 5.19 12.94 21.86
CA GLU A 343 5.39 11.51 21.66
C GLU A 343 6.61 11.17 20.79
N ALA A 344 7.15 12.14 20.05
CA ALA A 344 8.34 11.99 19.23
C ALA A 344 9.54 12.78 19.80
N TYR A 345 9.50 13.13 21.09
CA TYR A 345 10.53 13.99 21.70
C TYR A 345 11.84 13.25 21.96
N ASP A 346 11.79 12.01 22.39
CA ASP A 346 12.91 11.22 22.91
C ASP A 346 13.39 10.11 21.95
N MET A 347 13.19 10.26 20.65
CA MET A 347 13.71 9.34 19.64
C MET A 347 15.25 9.28 19.68
N VAL A 348 15.80 8.10 19.47
CA VAL A 348 17.25 7.88 19.32
C VAL A 348 17.58 7.53 17.85
N ARG A 349 18.70 8.05 17.32
CA ARG A 349 19.12 7.83 15.93
C ARG A 349 19.45 6.38 15.62
N GLU A 350 19.81 5.63 16.65
CA GLU A 350 20.17 4.21 16.59
C GLU A 350 18.94 3.29 16.53
N ASN A 351 17.73 3.85 16.59
CA ASN A 351 16.47 3.11 16.72
C ASN A 351 16.35 1.96 15.69
N ILE A 352 16.53 2.26 14.41
CA ILE A 352 16.45 1.25 13.32
C ILE A 352 17.51 0.17 13.50
N ALA A 353 18.75 0.58 13.79
CA ALA A 353 19.86 -0.32 14.00
C ALA A 353 19.66 -1.26 15.20
N LEU A 354 19.10 -0.76 16.30
CA LEU A 354 18.80 -1.54 17.51
C LEU A 354 17.66 -2.55 17.27
N VAL A 355 16.63 -2.15 16.53
CA VAL A 355 15.54 -3.04 16.12
C VAL A 355 16.07 -4.17 15.23
N ASP A 356 16.93 -3.85 14.24
CA ASP A 356 17.58 -4.84 13.38
C ASP A 356 18.53 -5.76 14.18
N TYR A 357 19.29 -5.21 15.10
CA TYR A 357 20.19 -5.98 15.98
C TYR A 357 19.43 -7.00 16.83
N ALA A 358 18.25 -6.66 17.31
CA ALA A 358 17.34 -7.57 18.02
C ALA A 358 16.67 -8.61 17.10
N LYS A 359 17.01 -8.66 15.80
CA LYS A 359 16.42 -9.57 14.79
C LYS A 359 14.95 -9.31 14.50
N ALA A 360 14.45 -8.14 14.84
CA ALA A 360 13.14 -7.70 14.40
C ALA A 360 13.21 -7.16 12.96
N CYS A 361 12.07 -7.11 12.31
CA CYS A 361 11.94 -6.55 10.96
C CYS A 361 12.02 -5.02 11.05
N ALA A 362 13.25 -4.45 10.88
CA ALA A 362 13.46 -3.01 10.83
C ALA A 362 13.22 -2.47 9.41
N VAL A 363 12.45 -1.40 9.28
CA VAL A 363 12.10 -0.76 8.01
C VAL A 363 12.32 0.74 8.13
N ILE A 364 12.87 1.36 7.08
CA ILE A 364 12.94 2.81 6.92
C ILE A 364 11.72 3.32 6.16
N HIS A 365 11.20 4.50 6.51
CA HIS A 365 10.14 5.17 5.75
C HIS A 365 10.37 6.68 5.69
N SER A 366 9.65 7.36 4.80
CA SER A 366 9.73 8.81 4.68
C SER A 366 8.64 9.55 5.46
N ASP A 367 7.37 9.23 5.22
CA ASP A 367 6.21 10.02 5.68
C ASP A 367 6.26 11.51 5.22
N ASP A 368 7.08 11.78 4.21
CA ASP A 368 7.39 13.13 3.75
C ASP A 368 7.75 13.15 2.25
N PRO A 369 7.19 14.10 1.47
CA PRO A 369 7.37 14.16 0.02
C PRO A 369 8.79 14.58 -0.42
N ILE A 370 9.60 15.09 0.48
CA ILE A 370 11.00 15.49 0.22
C ILE A 370 11.94 14.36 0.61
N GLN A 371 11.73 13.75 1.77
CA GLN A 371 12.57 12.66 2.26
C GLN A 371 12.47 11.41 1.39
N ILE A 372 11.27 11.09 0.87
CA ILE A 372 11.08 9.95 -0.04
C ILE A 372 12.02 10.00 -1.25
N GLN A 373 12.38 11.19 -1.72
CA GLN A 373 13.31 11.39 -2.84
C GLN A 373 14.75 11.01 -2.51
N ARG A 374 15.06 10.76 -1.23
CA ARG A 374 16.40 10.49 -0.69
C ARG A 374 16.39 9.33 0.30
N LEU A 375 15.50 8.36 0.09
CA LEU A 375 15.34 7.23 1.02
C LEU A 375 16.65 6.44 1.19
N ASN A 376 17.51 6.38 0.16
CA ASN A 376 18.84 5.81 0.24
C ASN A 376 19.74 6.55 1.26
N GLN A 377 19.63 7.87 1.38
CA GLN A 377 20.37 8.67 2.37
C GLN A 377 19.81 8.48 3.77
N GLU A 378 18.51 8.30 3.92
CA GLU A 378 17.90 7.95 5.21
C GLU A 378 18.44 6.60 5.73
N ILE A 379 18.54 5.58 4.85
CA ILE A 379 19.19 4.31 5.16
C ILE A 379 20.64 4.52 5.60
N ALA A 380 21.41 5.34 4.88
CA ALA A 380 22.80 5.64 5.20
C ALA A 380 22.97 6.33 6.57
N LYS A 381 22.08 7.26 6.93
CA LYS A 381 22.07 7.93 8.24
C LYS A 381 21.84 6.93 9.37
N ALA A 382 20.84 6.04 9.24
CA ALA A 382 20.55 5.03 10.24
C ALA A 382 21.69 4.01 10.39
N MET A 383 22.28 3.54 9.27
CA MET A 383 23.47 2.68 9.27
C MET A 383 24.64 3.34 10.00
N SER A 384 24.91 4.61 9.68
CA SER A 384 26.00 5.37 10.30
C SER A 384 25.78 5.56 11.81
N ALA A 385 24.54 5.77 12.25
CA ALA A 385 24.22 5.85 13.68
C ALA A 385 24.52 4.54 14.41
N GLY A 386 24.06 3.40 13.86
CA GLY A 386 24.35 2.09 14.42
C GLY A 386 25.85 1.76 14.47
N ASN A 387 26.59 2.11 13.39
CA ASN A 387 28.04 1.86 13.34
C ASN A 387 28.83 2.73 14.33
N ARG A 388 28.41 3.98 14.57
CA ARG A 388 29.02 4.80 15.66
C ARG A 388 28.77 4.20 17.03
N MET A 389 27.71 3.42 17.22
CA MET A 389 27.42 2.67 18.43
C MET A 389 28.20 1.34 18.52
N GLY A 390 28.86 0.92 17.45
CA GLY A 390 29.64 -0.31 17.39
C GLY A 390 28.89 -1.57 16.91
N LEU A 391 27.78 -1.41 16.17
CA LEU A 391 26.94 -2.54 15.72
C LEU A 391 27.44 -3.24 14.44
N ASP A 392 28.46 -2.73 13.76
CA ASP A 392 29.06 -3.29 12.53
C ASP A 392 28.01 -3.67 11.46
N ILE A 393 27.30 -2.68 10.97
CA ILE A 393 26.25 -2.83 9.96
C ILE A 393 26.85 -2.56 8.58
N SER A 394 26.89 -3.61 7.75
CA SER A 394 27.34 -3.47 6.36
C SER A 394 26.28 -2.77 5.48
N PRO A 395 26.68 -2.17 4.32
CA PRO A 395 25.73 -1.64 3.36
C PRO A 395 24.68 -2.66 2.89
N ALA A 396 25.10 -3.92 2.69
CA ALA A 396 24.21 -5.02 2.30
C ALA A 396 23.15 -5.33 3.36
N LYS A 397 23.46 -5.18 4.64
CA LYS A 397 22.47 -5.29 5.72
C LYS A 397 21.55 -4.08 5.75
N ALA A 398 22.10 -2.87 5.63
CA ALA A 398 21.33 -1.64 5.75
C ALA A 398 20.31 -1.46 4.63
N ILE A 399 20.66 -1.83 3.39
CA ILE A 399 19.76 -1.66 2.23
C ILE A 399 18.46 -2.48 2.40
N ARG A 400 18.47 -3.57 3.18
CA ARG A 400 17.28 -4.36 3.50
C ARG A 400 16.15 -3.54 4.11
N TRP A 401 16.49 -2.52 4.86
CA TRP A 401 15.51 -1.68 5.58
C TRP A 401 14.58 -0.91 4.63
N GLY A 402 15.07 -0.56 3.44
CA GLY A 402 14.28 0.14 2.41
C GLY A 402 13.93 -0.76 1.21
N THR A 403 14.17 -2.09 1.29
CA THR A 403 13.94 -3.03 0.20
C THR A 403 13.24 -4.29 0.70
N TYR A 404 13.96 -5.36 1.06
CA TYR A 404 13.37 -6.65 1.46
C TYR A 404 12.47 -6.56 2.69
N ASN A 405 12.91 -5.87 3.74
CA ASN A 405 12.09 -5.74 4.95
C ASN A 405 10.83 -4.87 4.70
N ALA A 406 10.97 -3.86 3.85
CA ALA A 406 9.83 -3.06 3.40
C ALA A 406 8.82 -3.91 2.61
N ALA A 407 9.29 -4.72 1.65
CA ALA A 407 8.45 -5.67 0.92
C ALA A 407 7.74 -6.66 1.86
N LYS A 408 8.45 -7.19 2.87
CA LYS A 408 7.90 -8.08 3.89
C LYS A 408 6.75 -7.46 4.68
N SER A 409 6.88 -6.19 5.07
CA SER A 409 5.80 -5.49 5.78
C SER A 409 4.53 -5.36 4.93
N LEU A 410 4.68 -5.34 3.60
CA LEU A 410 3.59 -5.31 2.63
C LEU A 410 3.05 -6.71 2.25
N GLY A 411 3.76 -7.80 2.61
CA GLY A 411 3.46 -9.16 2.13
C GLY A 411 3.82 -9.38 0.66
N LEU A 412 4.88 -8.74 0.19
CA LEU A 412 5.32 -8.76 -1.21
C LEU A 412 6.77 -9.26 -1.38
N GLU A 413 7.38 -9.77 -0.32
CA GLU A 413 8.79 -10.20 -0.31
C GLU A 413 9.10 -11.32 -1.31
N ASP A 414 8.11 -12.10 -1.73
CA ASP A 414 8.27 -13.12 -2.75
C ASP A 414 8.32 -12.54 -4.17
N GLN A 415 7.85 -11.30 -4.36
CA GLN A 415 7.76 -10.66 -5.67
C GLN A 415 8.82 -9.58 -5.86
N ILE A 416 9.09 -8.75 -4.85
CA ILE A 416 9.97 -7.58 -4.90
C ILE A 416 10.88 -7.48 -3.66
N GLY A 417 11.68 -6.44 -3.58
CA GLY A 417 12.51 -6.12 -2.41
C GLY A 417 13.86 -6.82 -2.38
N SER A 418 14.11 -7.79 -3.25
CA SER A 418 15.45 -8.34 -3.47
C SER A 418 15.67 -8.73 -4.93
N LEU A 419 16.94 -8.73 -5.35
CA LEU A 419 17.34 -9.19 -6.67
C LEU A 419 17.60 -10.70 -6.61
N ALA A 420 16.64 -11.46 -7.09
CA ALA A 420 16.72 -12.91 -7.19
C ALA A 420 15.99 -13.39 -8.45
N VAL A 421 16.43 -14.52 -9.01
CA VAL A 421 15.79 -15.13 -10.18
C VAL A 421 14.31 -15.41 -9.88
N GLY A 422 13.43 -15.01 -10.79
CA GLY A 422 11.98 -15.15 -10.70
C GLY A 422 11.26 -13.97 -10.08
N LYS A 423 11.94 -13.05 -9.40
CA LYS A 423 11.35 -11.81 -8.87
C LYS A 423 11.19 -10.75 -9.95
N ASN A 424 10.32 -9.80 -9.70
CA ASN A 424 10.11 -8.66 -10.58
C ASN A 424 11.42 -7.87 -10.74
N ALA A 425 11.69 -7.43 -11.96
CA ALA A 425 12.87 -6.65 -12.26
C ALA A 425 12.66 -5.17 -11.93
N ASP A 426 12.42 -4.88 -10.64
CA ASP A 426 12.39 -3.55 -10.06
C ASP A 426 13.82 -3.22 -9.61
N ILE A 427 14.53 -2.45 -10.44
CA ILE A 427 16.01 -2.32 -10.37
C ILE A 427 16.38 -0.84 -10.42
N VAL A 428 17.38 -0.45 -9.62
CA VAL A 428 17.99 0.88 -9.67
C VAL A 428 19.49 0.75 -9.98
N LEU A 429 19.93 1.38 -11.06
CA LEU A 429 21.33 1.63 -11.35
C LEU A 429 21.73 2.98 -10.77
N TRP A 430 22.73 3.01 -9.92
CA TRP A 430 23.22 4.19 -9.20
C TRP A 430 24.47 4.78 -9.87
N THR A 431 24.66 6.10 -9.77
CA THR A 431 25.86 6.78 -10.27
C THR A 431 27.10 6.40 -9.48
N GLU A 432 26.95 6.20 -8.17
CA GLU A 432 28.00 5.86 -7.20
C GLU A 432 27.43 4.82 -6.20
N HIS A 433 28.18 4.54 -5.12
CA HIS A 433 27.67 3.67 -4.05
C HIS A 433 26.33 4.19 -3.52
N PRO A 434 25.22 3.39 -3.47
CA PRO A 434 23.85 3.87 -3.22
C PRO A 434 23.69 4.64 -1.90
N LEU A 435 24.48 4.30 -0.88
CA LEU A 435 24.42 4.97 0.43
C LEU A 435 25.34 6.18 0.54
N SER A 436 25.94 6.65 -0.55
CA SER A 436 26.68 7.91 -0.62
C SER A 436 25.73 9.08 -0.84
N VAL A 437 26.00 10.22 -0.18
CA VAL A 437 25.24 11.46 -0.42
C VAL A 437 25.44 12.06 -1.81
N TYR A 438 26.47 11.63 -2.53
CA TYR A 438 26.75 12.03 -3.92
C TYR A 438 26.06 11.13 -4.94
N SER A 439 25.52 9.99 -4.50
CA SER A 439 24.88 9.03 -5.38
C SER A 439 23.46 9.45 -5.74
N HIS A 440 23.13 9.25 -7.02
CA HIS A 440 21.79 9.43 -7.55
C HIS A 440 21.36 8.19 -8.34
N ALA A 441 20.07 7.88 -8.37
CA ALA A 441 19.56 6.91 -9.32
C ALA A 441 19.85 7.42 -10.74
N ASN A 442 20.59 6.64 -11.52
CA ASN A 442 20.89 6.93 -12.93
C ASN A 442 19.76 6.42 -13.83
N LYS A 443 19.40 5.14 -13.63
CA LYS A 443 18.28 4.51 -14.33
C LYS A 443 17.41 3.73 -13.34
N VAL A 444 16.11 3.72 -13.57
CA VAL A 444 15.15 2.96 -12.76
C VAL A 444 14.25 2.13 -13.66
N TRP A 445 14.23 0.83 -13.42
CA TRP A 445 13.31 -0.10 -14.07
C TRP A 445 12.26 -0.58 -13.09
N ILE A 446 11.04 -0.74 -13.59
CA ILE A 446 9.93 -1.38 -12.87
C ILE A 446 9.37 -2.47 -13.79
N ASP A 447 9.35 -3.71 -13.30
CA ASP A 447 9.04 -4.90 -14.09
C ASP A 447 9.86 -4.94 -15.40
N GLY A 448 11.15 -4.60 -15.33
CA GLY A 448 12.08 -4.58 -16.46
C GLY A 448 11.85 -3.47 -17.49
N ASP A 449 10.85 -2.60 -17.28
CA ASP A 449 10.61 -1.45 -18.14
C ASP A 449 11.32 -0.20 -17.60
N LEU A 450 12.08 0.49 -18.46
CA LEU A 450 12.84 1.68 -18.10
C LEU A 450 11.89 2.85 -17.86
N ARG A 451 11.69 3.21 -16.58
CA ARG A 451 10.76 4.26 -16.15
C ARG A 451 11.41 5.61 -15.88
N PHE A 452 12.72 5.59 -15.61
CA PHE A 452 13.49 6.81 -15.41
C PHE A 452 14.89 6.63 -15.95
N ASP A 453 15.37 7.64 -16.69
CA ASP A 453 16.74 7.77 -17.14
C ASP A 453 17.21 9.21 -16.92
N ARG A 454 18.17 9.40 -16.04
CA ARG A 454 18.69 10.73 -15.70
C ARG A 454 19.30 11.46 -16.88
N GLU A 455 19.88 10.71 -17.81
CA GLU A 455 20.57 11.23 -18.99
C GLU A 455 19.61 11.48 -20.17
N ASN A 456 18.43 10.84 -20.16
CA ASN A 456 17.45 10.96 -21.23
C ASN A 456 16.11 11.53 -20.72
N LYS A 457 15.92 12.82 -20.90
CA LYS A 457 14.70 13.52 -20.47
C LYS A 457 13.43 13.01 -21.13
N SER A 458 13.50 12.37 -22.29
CA SER A 458 12.31 11.85 -22.96
C SER A 458 11.70 10.63 -22.28
N ILE A 459 12.48 9.98 -21.39
CA ILE A 459 12.02 8.80 -20.62
C ILE A 459 11.55 9.22 -19.23
N GLN A 460 11.93 10.42 -18.76
CA GLN A 460 11.51 10.91 -17.47
C GLN A 460 10.01 11.16 -17.46
N PRO A 461 9.28 10.72 -16.42
CA PRO A 461 7.86 11.04 -16.30
C PRO A 461 7.65 12.55 -16.22
N THR A 462 6.54 13.01 -16.74
CA THR A 462 6.13 14.41 -16.66
C THR A 462 4.78 14.46 -15.97
N SER A 463 4.66 15.21 -14.88
CA SER A 463 3.39 15.39 -14.20
C SER A 463 2.48 16.36 -14.98
N ASP A 464 1.19 16.23 -14.74
CA ASP A 464 0.16 17.13 -15.27
C ASP A 464 0.45 18.61 -14.92
N PHE A 465 1.07 18.84 -13.79
CA PHE A 465 1.48 20.16 -13.32
C PHE A 465 2.46 20.88 -14.28
N ASN A 466 3.16 20.13 -15.11
CA ASN A 466 4.12 20.63 -16.09
C ASN A 466 3.55 20.73 -17.52
N LEU A 467 2.28 20.46 -17.75
CA LEU A 467 1.67 20.45 -19.11
C LEU A 467 1.88 21.74 -19.87
N GLY A 468 1.82 22.88 -19.21
CA GLY A 468 2.08 24.18 -19.85
C GLY A 468 3.53 24.39 -20.33
N ILE A 469 4.46 23.51 -19.93
CA ILE A 469 5.88 23.56 -20.24
C ILE A 469 6.25 22.54 -21.33
N ILE A 470 5.35 21.57 -21.60
CA ILE A 470 5.60 20.49 -22.55
C ILE A 470 5.57 21.01 -23.97
N LYS A 471 6.64 20.75 -24.73
CA LYS A 471 6.68 21.03 -26.17
C LYS A 471 5.67 20.14 -26.91
N ALA A 472 5.00 20.70 -27.92
CA ALA A 472 4.07 19.95 -28.77
C ALA A 472 4.75 18.65 -29.29
N GLY A 473 4.09 17.50 -29.11
CA GLY A 473 4.57 16.18 -29.49
C GLY A 473 5.14 15.33 -28.33
N ALA A 474 5.26 15.87 -27.11
CA ALA A 474 5.72 15.13 -25.94
C ALA A 474 4.59 14.41 -25.17
N VAL A 475 3.33 14.63 -25.53
CA VAL A 475 2.20 13.93 -24.91
C VAL A 475 2.16 12.51 -25.46
N ARG A 476 2.48 11.53 -24.63
CA ARG A 476 2.24 10.11 -24.93
C ARG A 476 0.87 9.74 -24.37
N PRO A 477 -0.01 9.12 -25.14
CA PRO A 477 -1.28 8.60 -24.67
C PRO A 477 -1.11 7.47 -23.67
#